data_f0428bc5f6ee3d6fba305c97cc1ad4f1
#
_entry.id   f0428bc5f6ee3d6fba305c97cc1ad4f1
#
_cell.length_a   1.000
_cell.length_b   1.000
_cell.length_c   1.000
_cell.angle_alpha   90.00
_cell.angle_beta   90.00
_cell.angle_gamma   90.00
#
_symmetry.space_group_name_H-M   'P 1'
#
loop_
_entity.id
_entity.type
_entity.pdbx_description
1 polymer ?
#
loop_
_entity_poly.entity_id
_entity_poly.type
_entity_poly.pdbx_seq_one_letter_code
_entity_poly.pdbx_strand_id
1 'polypeptide(L)'
;MGISVRVLKEAQEENVYRLARETAELIGSSAALNRSDVAANSDYVGEGYGMTEVVEMTARHESILLDPVYSGKGMAGLIDLVRQGFYRRDENIVFIHTGGAQALSGY
;
A
#
# COMPACT_ATOMS: atom_id res chain seq x y z
N MET A 1 1.74 3.36 -7.10
CA MET A 1 2.87 2.91 -6.25
C MET A 1 2.34 2.05 -5.11
N GLY A 2 2.98 0.93 -4.83
CA GLY A 2 2.67 0.06 -3.69
C GLY A 2 3.60 0.32 -2.51
N ILE A 3 3.06 0.33 -1.29
CA ILE A 3 3.89 0.31 -0.07
C ILE A 3 4.14 -1.16 0.29
N SER A 4 5.38 -1.60 0.18
CA SER A 4 5.76 -2.96 0.58
C SER A 4 5.94 -3.01 2.10
N VAL A 5 5.35 -4.01 2.73
CA VAL A 5 5.36 -4.15 4.20
C VAL A 5 6.21 -5.33 4.68
N ARG A 6 6.61 -6.22 3.78
CA ARG A 6 7.35 -7.46 4.12
C ARG A 6 8.51 -7.78 3.18
N VAL A 7 8.46 -7.33 1.94
CA VAL A 7 9.39 -7.73 0.87
C VAL A 7 10.14 -6.51 0.36
N LEU A 8 11.42 -6.65 0.08
CA LEU A 8 12.22 -5.58 -0.49
C LEU A 8 11.72 -5.18 -1.89
N LYS A 9 12.00 -3.94 -2.26
CA LYS A 9 11.47 -3.26 -3.45
C LYS A 9 11.57 -4.11 -4.73
N GLU A 10 12.77 -4.55 -5.06
CA GLU A 10 13.04 -5.24 -6.34
C GLU A 10 12.25 -6.56 -6.45
N ALA A 11 12.24 -7.35 -5.38
CA ALA A 11 11.51 -8.60 -5.33
C ALA A 11 9.98 -8.38 -5.35
N GLN A 12 9.51 -7.32 -4.69
CA GLN A 12 8.09 -6.98 -4.70
C GLN A 12 7.64 -6.50 -6.08
N GLU A 13 8.40 -5.64 -6.73
CA GLU A 13 8.11 -5.17 -8.07
C GLU A 13 8.06 -6.32 -9.08
N GLU A 14 8.99 -7.27 -8.99
CA GLU A 14 8.98 -8.45 -9.86
C GLU A 14 7.75 -9.32 -9.65
N ASN A 15 7.40 -9.60 -8.39
CA ASN A 15 6.20 -10.36 -8.06
C ASN A 15 4.92 -9.70 -8.57
N VAL A 16 4.78 -8.38 -8.37
CA VAL A 16 3.61 -7.63 -8.83
C VAL A 16 3.54 -7.61 -10.35
N TYR A 17 4.65 -7.38 -11.03
CA TYR A 17 4.68 -7.38 -12.49
C TYR A 17 4.28 -8.74 -13.09
N ARG A 18 4.84 -9.83 -12.54
CA ARG A 18 4.48 -11.18 -12.96
C ARG A 18 3.01 -11.47 -12.78
N LEU A 19 2.46 -11.20 -11.58
CA LEU A 19 1.05 -11.42 -11.29
C LEU A 19 0.11 -10.55 -12.16
N ALA A 20 0.48 -9.30 -12.41
CA ALA A 20 -0.29 -8.41 -13.25
C ALA A 20 -0.34 -8.92 -14.70
N ARG A 21 0.77 -9.44 -15.23
CA ARG A 21 0.79 -10.07 -16.54
C ARG A 21 -0.09 -11.31 -16.61
N GLU A 22 0.07 -12.23 -15.66
CA GLU A 22 -0.74 -13.45 -15.58
C GLU A 22 -2.24 -13.12 -15.49
N THR A 23 -2.59 -12.07 -14.71
CA THR A 23 -3.96 -11.59 -14.60
C THR A 23 -4.47 -11.01 -15.93
N ALA A 24 -3.68 -10.17 -16.60
CA ALA A 24 -4.04 -9.61 -17.90
C ALA A 24 -4.32 -10.71 -18.95
N GLU A 25 -3.46 -11.73 -18.99
CA GLU A 25 -3.66 -12.90 -19.85
C GLU A 25 -4.96 -13.64 -19.51
N LEU A 26 -5.23 -13.87 -18.22
CA LEU A 26 -6.43 -14.59 -17.77
C LEU A 26 -7.73 -13.89 -18.15
N ILE A 27 -7.77 -12.54 -18.07
CA ILE A 27 -8.96 -11.75 -18.41
C ILE A 27 -9.01 -11.35 -19.89
N GLY A 28 -8.07 -11.79 -20.70
CA GLY A 28 -8.00 -11.44 -22.12
C GLY A 28 -7.71 -9.98 -22.39
N SER A 29 -7.02 -9.29 -21.49
CA SER A 29 -6.65 -7.89 -21.67
C SER A 29 -5.54 -7.74 -22.71
N SER A 30 -5.76 -6.84 -23.67
CA SER A 30 -4.73 -6.44 -24.65
C SER A 30 -3.86 -5.28 -24.17
N ALA A 31 -4.05 -4.80 -22.93
CA ALA A 31 -3.28 -3.70 -22.40
C ALA A 31 -1.79 -4.10 -22.27
N ALA A 32 -0.92 -3.30 -22.88
CA ALA A 32 0.52 -3.47 -22.70
C ALA A 32 0.90 -3.06 -21.28
N LEU A 33 1.48 -3.98 -20.53
CA LEU A 33 1.97 -3.76 -19.18
C LEU A 33 3.50 -3.69 -19.23
N ASN A 34 4.06 -2.54 -18.87
CA ASN A 34 5.51 -2.36 -18.82
C ASN A 34 6.02 -2.57 -17.40
N ARG A 35 7.27 -3.00 -17.28
CA ARG A 35 7.93 -3.14 -15.98
C ARG A 35 7.94 -1.83 -15.18
N SER A 36 8.08 -0.70 -15.88
CA SER A 36 8.06 0.65 -15.31
C SER A 36 6.71 1.10 -14.75
N ASP A 37 5.62 0.40 -15.08
CA ASP A 37 4.29 0.72 -14.55
C ASP A 37 4.12 0.23 -13.10
N VAL A 38 5.03 -0.65 -12.67
CA VAL A 38 5.08 -1.17 -11.30
C VAL A 38 6.13 -0.42 -10.49
N ALA A 39 5.69 0.21 -9.42
CA ALA A 39 6.57 0.89 -8.47
C ALA A 39 6.22 0.47 -7.03
N ALA A 40 7.22 0.03 -6.28
CA ALA A 40 7.10 -0.28 -4.86
C ALA A 40 8.04 0.59 -4.03
N ASN A 41 7.60 0.93 -2.83
CA ASN A 41 8.42 1.52 -1.80
C ASN A 41 8.55 0.52 -0.65
N SER A 42 9.77 0.17 -0.25
CA SER A 42 10.08 -0.78 0.82
C SER A 42 10.65 -0.13 2.08
N ASP A 43 10.62 1.20 2.20
CA ASP A 43 11.14 1.94 3.35
C ASP A 43 10.36 1.63 4.63
N TYR A 44 9.15 1.08 4.48
CA TYR A 44 8.24 0.73 5.57
C TYR A 44 8.24 -0.77 5.91
N VAL A 45 9.21 -1.52 5.40
CA VAL A 45 9.43 -2.93 5.78
C VAL A 45 10.04 -2.99 7.18
N GLY A 46 9.44 -3.77 8.08
CA GLY A 46 9.94 -3.98 9.43
C GLY A 46 8.94 -3.61 10.53
N GLU A 47 9.37 -3.75 11.78
CA GLU A 47 8.59 -3.39 12.97
C GLU A 47 8.76 -1.90 13.30
N GLY A 48 7.70 -1.26 13.81
CA GLY A 48 7.85 -0.02 14.57
C GLY A 48 7.45 1.29 13.94
N TYR A 49 6.91 1.32 12.74
CA TYR A 49 6.31 2.58 12.28
C TYR A 49 4.94 2.77 12.93
N GLY A 50 4.83 3.72 13.85
CA GLY A 50 3.63 4.35 14.46
C GLY A 50 2.24 3.80 14.12
N MET A 51 2.14 2.47 13.99
CA MET A 51 0.97 1.83 13.41
C MET A 51 -0.27 2.02 14.25
N THR A 52 -0.12 1.99 15.57
CA THR A 52 -1.25 2.19 16.49
C THR A 52 -1.79 3.60 16.33
N GLU A 53 -0.91 4.62 16.28
CA GLU A 53 -1.30 6.00 16.09
C GLU A 53 -2.01 6.23 14.75
N VAL A 54 -1.49 5.64 13.68
CA VAL A 54 -2.10 5.77 12.33
C VAL A 54 -3.44 5.06 12.26
N VAL A 55 -3.55 3.85 12.81
CA VAL A 55 -4.81 3.10 12.85
C VAL A 55 -5.86 3.87 13.65
N GLU A 56 -5.51 4.37 14.84
CA GLU A 56 -6.42 5.19 15.66
C GLU A 56 -6.79 6.51 14.97
N MET A 57 -5.83 7.20 14.40
CA MET A 57 -6.06 8.46 13.70
C MET A 57 -7.02 8.27 12.52
N THR A 58 -6.79 7.25 11.70
CA THR A 58 -7.64 6.96 10.54
C THR A 58 -9.05 6.56 10.97
N ALA A 59 -9.19 5.76 12.03
CA ALA A 59 -10.50 5.41 12.58
C ALA A 59 -11.24 6.63 13.12
N ARG A 60 -10.54 7.53 13.85
CA ARG A 60 -11.16 8.71 14.48
C ARG A 60 -11.57 9.79 13.48
N HIS A 61 -10.75 10.03 12.45
CA HIS A 61 -10.98 11.14 11.52
C HIS A 61 -11.77 10.72 10.28
N GLU A 62 -11.58 9.48 9.81
CA GLU A 62 -12.15 9.02 8.55
C GLU A 62 -13.16 7.87 8.74
N SER A 63 -13.31 7.35 9.95
CA SER A 63 -14.16 6.18 10.25
C SER A 63 -13.75 4.93 9.47
N ILE A 64 -12.48 4.82 9.08
CA ILE A 64 -11.91 3.68 8.35
C ILE A 64 -11.12 2.80 9.31
N LEU A 65 -11.45 1.52 9.34
CA LEU A 65 -10.77 0.54 10.18
C LEU A 65 -9.64 -0.13 9.39
N LEU A 66 -8.42 0.07 9.84
CA LEU A 66 -7.21 -0.53 9.28
C LEU A 66 -6.71 -1.65 10.19
N ASP A 67 -6.14 -2.70 9.60
CA ASP A 67 -5.38 -3.68 10.38
C ASP A 67 -3.95 -3.16 10.66
N PRO A 68 -3.34 -3.57 11.79
CA PRO A 68 -2.01 -3.05 12.16
C PRO A 68 -0.86 -3.65 11.34
N VAL A 69 -1.09 -4.72 10.57
CA VAL A 69 -0.01 -5.45 9.88
C VAL A 69 0.19 -4.99 8.44
N TYR A 70 -0.88 -4.80 7.69
CA TYR A 70 -0.83 -4.48 6.26
C TYR A 70 -1.38 -3.10 5.94
N SER A 71 -2.69 -2.91 6.12
CA SER A 71 -3.33 -1.66 5.72
C SER A 71 -2.89 -0.47 6.59
N GLY A 72 -2.62 -0.68 7.87
CA GLY A 72 -2.04 0.33 8.75
C GLY A 72 -0.65 0.77 8.32
N LYS A 73 0.22 -0.18 7.91
CA LYS A 73 1.55 0.18 7.36
C LYS A 73 1.44 0.90 6.02
N GLY A 74 0.55 0.47 5.15
CA GLY A 74 0.30 1.15 3.90
C GLY A 74 -0.15 2.61 4.11
N MET A 75 -1.05 2.84 5.05
CA MET A 75 -1.51 4.18 5.42
C MET A 75 -0.41 5.00 6.09
N ALA A 76 0.39 4.40 6.96
CA ALA A 76 1.54 5.07 7.57
C ALA A 76 2.53 5.56 6.51
N GLY A 77 2.84 4.73 5.52
CA GLY A 77 3.66 5.10 4.39
C GLY A 77 3.07 6.24 3.56
N LEU A 78 1.77 6.22 3.30
CA LEU A 78 1.09 7.31 2.60
C LEU A 78 1.21 8.63 3.38
N ILE A 79 0.89 8.63 4.67
CA ILE A 79 0.95 9.82 5.52
C ILE A 79 2.36 10.39 5.57
N ASP A 80 3.37 9.52 5.70
CA ASP A 80 4.76 9.94 5.74
C ASP A 80 5.20 10.56 4.40
N LEU A 81 4.88 9.96 3.28
CA LEU A 81 5.15 10.51 1.95
C LEU A 81 4.49 11.89 1.74
N VAL A 82 3.26 12.05 2.22
CA VAL A 82 2.57 13.36 2.19
C VAL A 82 3.30 14.39 3.05
N ARG A 83 3.72 14.02 4.27
CA ARG A 83 4.48 14.90 5.18
C ARG A 83 5.84 15.30 4.61
N GLN A 84 6.49 14.40 3.89
CA GLN A 84 7.76 14.67 3.21
C GLN A 84 7.60 15.54 1.95
N GLY A 85 6.36 15.84 1.54
CA GLY A 85 6.10 16.62 0.32
C GLY A 85 6.36 15.85 -0.97
N PHE A 86 6.29 14.52 -0.92
CA PHE A 86 6.45 13.67 -2.10
C PHE A 86 5.37 13.94 -3.14
N TYR A 87 4.15 14.24 -2.68
CA TYR A 87 3.02 14.62 -3.53
C TYR A 87 2.82 16.13 -3.53
N ARG A 88 2.42 16.67 -4.66
CA ARG A 88 2.03 18.08 -4.78
C ARG A 88 0.65 18.30 -4.16
N ARG A 89 0.36 19.52 -3.71
CA ARG A 89 -0.91 19.85 -3.07
C ARG A 89 -2.13 19.79 -4.00
N ASP A 90 -1.90 19.86 -5.30
CA ASP A 90 -2.93 19.80 -6.34
C ASP A 90 -3.12 18.39 -6.94
N GLU A 91 -2.41 17.40 -6.42
CA GLU A 91 -2.54 15.99 -6.83
C GLU A 91 -3.65 15.28 -6.07
N ASN A 92 -4.42 14.47 -6.79
CA ASN A 92 -5.37 13.55 -6.17
C ASN A 92 -4.65 12.23 -5.83
N ILE A 93 -4.81 11.79 -4.60
CA ILE A 93 -4.23 10.54 -4.11
C ILE A 93 -5.36 9.56 -3.84
N VAL A 94 -5.26 8.36 -4.38
CA VAL A 94 -6.20 7.27 -4.12
C VAL A 94 -5.51 6.20 -3.29
N PHE A 95 -6.02 5.92 -2.11
CA PHE A 95 -5.60 4.80 -1.28
C PHE A 95 -6.53 3.62 -1.50
N ILE A 96 -5.98 2.50 -2.00
CA ILE A 96 -6.76 1.27 -2.20
C ILE A 96 -6.69 0.45 -0.92
N HIS A 97 -7.79 0.42 -0.18
CA HIS A 97 -7.94 -0.40 1.02
C HIS A 97 -8.36 -1.83 0.63
N THR A 98 -7.42 -2.76 0.73
CA THR A 98 -7.61 -4.15 0.28
C THR A 98 -8.25 -5.08 1.32
N GLY A 99 -8.65 -4.57 2.48
CA GLY A 99 -9.27 -5.34 3.56
C GLY A 99 -8.40 -5.40 4.82
N GLY A 100 -8.64 -6.40 5.65
CA GLY A 100 -7.87 -6.63 6.89
C GLY A 100 -8.58 -6.21 8.18
N ALA A 101 -9.70 -5.47 8.11
CA ALA A 101 -10.43 -5.01 9.31
C ALA A 101 -10.86 -6.16 10.24
N GLN A 102 -11.11 -7.35 9.69
CA GLN A 102 -11.47 -8.55 10.48
C GLN A 102 -10.34 -9.00 11.42
N ALA A 103 -9.09 -8.67 11.09
CA ALA A 103 -7.96 -9.00 11.95
C ALA A 103 -7.99 -8.25 13.30
N LEU A 104 -8.69 -7.12 13.38
CA LEU A 104 -8.82 -6.34 14.62
C LEU A 104 -9.50 -7.12 15.77
N SER A 105 -10.32 -8.10 15.45
CA SER A 105 -10.93 -8.96 16.47
C SER A 105 -9.98 -10.02 17.06
N GLY A 106 -8.79 -10.15 16.51
CA GLY A 106 -7.75 -11.10 16.96
C GLY A 106 -6.62 -10.48 17.77
N TYR A 107 -6.69 -9.18 18.03
CA TYR A 107 -5.70 -8.43 18.82
C TYR A 107 -6.25 -8.01 20.17
#